data_b59a0cc802e7666b4579e719ffde5a2e
#
_entry.id   b59a0cc802e7666b4579e719ffde5a2e
#
_cell.length_a   1.000
_cell.length_b   1.000
_cell.length_c   1.000
_cell.angle_alpha   90.00
_cell.angle_beta   90.00
_cell.angle_gamma   90.00
#
_symmetry.space_group_name_H-M   'P 1'
#
loop_
_entity.id
_entity.type
_entity.pdbx_description
1 polymer ?
#
loop_
_entity_poly.entity_id
_entity_poly.type
_entity_poly.pdbx_seq_one_letter_code
_entity_poly.pdbx_strand_id
1 'polypeptide(L)'
;MKLDSAQKAWVAYDMGNAAYALIVRTVFAAILFKYCANDVWGKENTTAYWGYVCSTAGIVAGIVSISLGFFADKFHCKKQLFAAFVLGGVLSTAAFVFMQQGMAWGVLLLSFISLGCYMSANSFYDSLLLSVAPPAIRDKLSSLAYALGYVGGVIPFVICLALTFVIQDRVAAIKYAFIIAAVWWLVLTLPALYLIRETRNEKDPSLNFISNFKKLLKNRNVLLFLIAYFLYIDGVGTIYTMATPIADDIGITTPQLLAVILGLQFLAFPCTLLYGKLSSVFPPRNLVLAAIGVYFLISVLALLLSIPALHAFRLPVFIALAVLIGTSQGGIQSLSRSLFSRIVPPANAAEFFGFYNLFGKFTTIVGPLLIGIVTACGGKPELGIAFLAIPFLLGGLLLTKVDFTPVE
;
A
#
# COMPACT_ATOMS: atom_id res chain seq x y z
N MET A 1 6.29 18.56 -16.98
CA MET A 1 6.78 17.33 -17.67
C MET A 1 5.71 16.93 -18.68
N LYS A 2 6.06 16.85 -19.96
CA LYS A 2 5.14 16.25 -20.96
C LYS A 2 5.26 14.75 -20.84
N LEU A 3 4.16 14.08 -20.50
CA LEU A 3 4.08 12.61 -20.39
C LEU A 3 3.73 12.03 -21.76
N ASP A 4 4.38 10.95 -22.13
CA ASP A 4 3.95 10.12 -23.26
C ASP A 4 2.71 9.28 -22.91
N SER A 5 2.15 8.57 -23.90
CA SER A 5 0.92 7.81 -23.71
C SER A 5 1.10 6.62 -22.74
N ALA A 6 2.26 5.97 -22.72
CA ALA A 6 2.53 4.84 -21.83
C ALA A 6 2.68 5.32 -20.37
N GLN A 7 3.33 6.47 -20.15
CA GLN A 7 3.48 7.10 -18.83
C GLN A 7 2.13 7.54 -18.26
N LYS A 8 1.27 8.17 -19.11
CA LYS A 8 -0.10 8.51 -18.70
C LYS A 8 -0.92 7.29 -18.32
N ALA A 9 -0.81 6.22 -19.09
CA ALA A 9 -1.49 4.97 -18.83
C ALA A 9 -1.01 4.30 -17.54
N TRP A 10 0.29 4.35 -17.25
CA TRP A 10 0.87 3.85 -16.01
C TRP A 10 0.36 4.63 -14.79
N VAL A 11 0.27 5.96 -14.89
CA VAL A 11 -0.31 6.81 -13.85
C VAL A 11 -1.81 6.55 -13.66
N ALA A 12 -2.57 6.35 -14.73
CA ALA A 12 -4.00 6.07 -14.67
C ALA A 12 -4.30 4.78 -13.89
N TYR A 13 -3.47 3.74 -14.03
CA TYR A 13 -3.62 2.53 -13.24
C TYR A 13 -3.54 2.81 -11.73
N ASP A 14 -2.60 3.64 -11.28
CA ASP A 14 -2.43 3.96 -9.85
C ASP A 14 -3.68 4.66 -9.29
N MET A 15 -4.36 5.49 -10.10
CA MET A 15 -5.65 6.09 -9.74
C MET A 15 -6.75 5.04 -9.56
N GLY A 16 -6.80 4.04 -10.44
CA GLY A 16 -7.77 2.93 -10.36
C GLY A 16 -7.51 2.02 -9.16
N ASN A 17 -6.26 1.68 -8.98
CA ASN A 17 -5.75 0.84 -7.90
C ASN A 17 -5.99 1.44 -6.49
N ALA A 18 -5.82 2.76 -6.35
CA ALA A 18 -6.07 3.47 -5.11
C ALA A 18 -7.56 3.43 -4.70
N ALA A 19 -8.48 3.38 -5.65
CA ALA A 19 -9.90 3.22 -5.36
C ALA A 19 -10.20 1.85 -4.73
N TYR A 20 -9.60 0.78 -5.25
CA TYR A 20 -9.70 -0.54 -4.63
C TYR A 20 -9.16 -0.52 -3.19
N ALA A 21 -7.99 0.07 -2.99
CA ALA A 21 -7.37 0.15 -1.67
C ALA A 21 -8.27 0.86 -0.65
N LEU A 22 -8.85 2.00 -1.03
CA LEU A 22 -9.66 2.82 -0.13
C LEU A 22 -11.06 2.22 0.09
N ILE A 23 -11.74 1.82 -0.98
CA ILE A 23 -13.13 1.34 -0.93
C ILE A 23 -13.18 -0.09 -0.41
N VAL A 24 -12.48 -1.01 -1.06
CA VAL A 24 -12.61 -2.45 -0.79
C VAL A 24 -11.79 -2.83 0.42
N ARG A 25 -10.46 -2.66 0.35
CA ARG A 25 -9.54 -3.13 1.37
C ARG A 25 -9.75 -2.46 2.73
N THR A 26 -9.96 -1.13 2.73
CA THR A 26 -9.97 -0.35 3.98
C THR A 26 -11.34 -0.31 4.64
N VAL A 27 -12.45 -0.26 3.86
CA VAL A 27 -13.77 0.07 4.41
C VAL A 27 -14.77 -1.06 4.20
N PHE A 28 -15.19 -1.30 2.97
CA PHE A 28 -16.43 -2.03 2.73
C PHE A 28 -16.34 -3.55 2.85
N ALA A 29 -15.19 -4.17 2.55
CA ALA A 29 -15.07 -5.62 2.65
C ALA A 29 -15.17 -6.12 4.10
N ALA A 30 -14.56 -5.42 5.05
CA ALA A 30 -14.67 -5.74 6.47
C ALA A 30 -16.11 -5.56 6.99
N ILE A 31 -16.82 -4.53 6.53
CA ILE A 31 -18.21 -4.27 6.91
C ILE A 31 -19.13 -5.38 6.37
N LEU A 32 -18.99 -5.74 5.09
CA LEU A 32 -19.74 -6.83 4.48
C LEU A 32 -19.47 -8.16 5.19
N PHE A 33 -18.21 -8.42 5.51
CA PHE A 33 -17.84 -9.63 6.21
C PHE A 33 -18.49 -9.72 7.59
N LYS A 34 -18.46 -8.65 8.38
CA LYS A 34 -19.16 -8.59 9.67
C LYS A 34 -20.67 -8.85 9.52
N TYR A 35 -21.30 -8.26 8.50
CA TYR A 35 -22.72 -8.50 8.21
C TYR A 35 -23.01 -9.98 7.89
N CYS A 36 -22.13 -10.64 7.12
CA CYS A 36 -22.35 -12.03 6.71
C CYS A 36 -21.96 -13.06 7.79
N ALA A 37 -21.06 -12.73 8.73
CA ALA A 37 -20.41 -13.68 9.60
C ALA A 37 -20.77 -13.56 11.09
N ASN A 38 -21.18 -12.39 11.58
CA ASN A 38 -21.40 -12.18 13.01
C ASN A 38 -22.44 -13.12 13.62
N ASP A 39 -23.49 -13.41 12.89
CA ASP A 39 -24.55 -14.31 13.35
C ASP A 39 -24.14 -15.80 13.31
N VAL A 40 -23.09 -16.11 12.53
CA VAL A 40 -22.58 -17.48 12.35
C VAL A 40 -21.47 -17.79 13.36
N TRP A 41 -20.54 -16.84 13.59
CA TRP A 41 -19.32 -17.09 14.36
C TRP A 41 -19.15 -16.22 15.60
N GLY A 42 -20.03 -15.23 15.80
CA GLY A 42 -19.85 -14.23 16.85
C GLY A 42 -18.81 -13.15 16.47
N LYS A 43 -18.88 -12.01 17.17
CA LYS A 43 -18.07 -10.82 16.80
C LYS A 43 -16.57 -11.04 16.94
N GLU A 44 -16.13 -11.74 18.00
CA GLU A 44 -14.71 -11.96 18.28
C GLU A 44 -14.06 -12.85 17.20
N ASN A 45 -14.68 -13.99 16.90
CA ASN A 45 -14.20 -14.91 15.88
C ASN A 45 -14.20 -14.25 14.49
N THR A 46 -15.23 -13.48 14.16
CA THR A 46 -15.33 -12.75 12.89
C THR A 46 -14.11 -11.84 12.70
N THR A 47 -13.73 -11.08 13.72
CA THR A 47 -12.56 -10.19 13.64
C THR A 47 -11.25 -10.97 13.47
N ALA A 48 -11.09 -12.10 14.18
CA ALA A 48 -9.91 -12.96 14.06
C ALA A 48 -9.78 -13.56 12.66
N TYR A 49 -10.86 -14.13 12.09
CA TYR A 49 -10.84 -14.68 10.73
C TYR A 49 -10.54 -13.64 9.67
N TRP A 50 -11.04 -12.39 9.82
CA TRP A 50 -10.68 -11.29 8.93
C TRP A 50 -9.18 -11.02 8.94
N GLY A 51 -8.56 -10.96 10.12
CA GLY A 51 -7.12 -10.80 10.27
C GLY A 51 -6.34 -11.94 9.59
N TYR A 52 -6.77 -13.18 9.78
CA TYR A 52 -6.12 -14.36 9.14
C TYR A 52 -6.19 -14.29 7.62
N VAL A 53 -7.33 -13.92 7.04
CA VAL A 53 -7.46 -13.79 5.58
C VAL A 53 -6.58 -12.68 5.03
N CYS A 54 -6.56 -11.52 5.66
CA CYS A 54 -5.70 -10.42 5.22
C CYS A 54 -4.22 -10.80 5.27
N SER A 55 -3.77 -11.47 6.34
CA SER A 55 -2.39 -11.90 6.51
C SER A 55 -2.00 -13.01 5.52
N THR A 56 -2.83 -14.05 5.39
CA THR A 56 -2.56 -15.17 4.47
C THR A 56 -2.59 -14.74 3.01
N ALA A 57 -3.54 -13.87 2.62
CA ALA A 57 -3.57 -13.30 1.27
C ALA A 57 -2.28 -12.50 0.97
N GLY A 58 -1.78 -11.74 1.93
CA GLY A 58 -0.52 -11.01 1.79
C GLY A 58 0.69 -11.92 1.58
N ILE A 59 0.82 -12.96 2.40
CA ILE A 59 1.92 -13.93 2.31
C ILE A 59 1.86 -14.68 0.97
N VAL A 60 0.68 -15.22 0.62
CA VAL A 60 0.50 -15.97 -0.65
C VAL A 60 0.75 -15.06 -1.85
N ALA A 61 0.22 -13.84 -1.85
CA ALA A 61 0.49 -12.87 -2.92
C ALA A 61 1.98 -12.53 -3.06
N GLY A 62 2.71 -12.45 -1.95
CA GLY A 62 4.15 -12.24 -1.96
C GLY A 62 4.89 -13.41 -2.62
N ILE A 63 4.61 -14.65 -2.19
CA ILE A 63 5.22 -15.86 -2.76
C ILE A 63 4.88 -15.99 -4.25
N VAL A 64 3.62 -15.79 -4.62
CA VAL A 64 3.14 -15.84 -6.01
C VAL A 64 3.83 -14.76 -6.85
N SER A 65 3.95 -13.53 -6.32
CA SER A 65 4.59 -12.41 -7.04
C SER A 65 6.07 -12.67 -7.33
N ILE A 66 6.80 -13.26 -6.38
CA ILE A 66 8.22 -13.61 -6.56
C ILE A 66 8.34 -14.75 -7.58
N SER A 67 7.57 -15.83 -7.39
CA SER A 67 7.65 -17.01 -8.25
C SER A 67 7.26 -16.70 -9.70
N LEU A 68 6.12 -16.02 -9.89
CA LEU A 68 5.67 -15.61 -11.21
C LEU A 68 6.46 -14.42 -11.75
N GLY A 69 7.07 -13.59 -10.91
CA GLY A 69 8.00 -12.55 -11.31
C GLY A 69 9.19 -13.11 -12.07
N PHE A 70 9.77 -14.20 -11.57
CA PHE A 70 10.81 -14.93 -12.29
C PHE A 70 10.37 -15.42 -13.67
N PHE A 71 9.15 -16.03 -13.74
CA PHE A 71 8.58 -16.45 -15.03
C PHE A 71 8.31 -15.26 -15.95
N ALA A 72 7.81 -14.16 -15.38
CA ALA A 72 7.51 -12.93 -16.12
C ALA A 72 8.77 -12.31 -16.75
N ASP A 73 9.88 -12.28 -16.02
CA ASP A 73 11.16 -11.79 -16.53
C ASP A 73 11.72 -12.73 -17.62
N LYS A 74 11.66 -14.05 -17.39
CA LYS A 74 12.17 -15.06 -18.32
C LYS A 74 11.42 -15.12 -19.65
N PHE A 75 10.09 -15.04 -19.60
CA PHE A 75 9.22 -15.19 -20.78
C PHE A 75 8.70 -13.87 -21.33
N HIS A 76 9.10 -12.74 -20.76
CA HIS A 76 8.63 -11.40 -21.13
C HIS A 76 7.09 -11.29 -21.12
N CYS A 77 6.47 -11.77 -20.03
CA CYS A 77 5.01 -11.82 -19.89
C CYS A 77 4.51 -11.03 -18.64
N LYS A 78 5.25 -9.99 -18.22
CA LYS A 78 4.86 -9.13 -17.08
C LYS A 78 3.47 -8.53 -17.27
N LYS A 79 3.21 -8.01 -18.46
CA LYS A 79 1.94 -7.37 -18.80
C LYS A 79 0.78 -8.36 -18.82
N GLN A 80 1.00 -9.60 -19.31
CA GLN A 80 -0.01 -10.66 -19.30
C GLN A 80 -0.37 -11.09 -17.89
N LEU A 81 0.62 -11.28 -17.02
CA LEU A 81 0.40 -11.60 -15.61
C LEU A 81 -0.26 -10.43 -14.87
N PHE A 82 0.17 -9.22 -15.15
CA PHE A 82 -0.50 -8.01 -14.65
C PHE A 82 -1.98 -7.99 -15.03
N ALA A 83 -2.31 -8.22 -16.30
CA ALA A 83 -3.68 -8.30 -16.80
C ALA A 83 -4.49 -9.41 -16.12
N ALA A 84 -3.91 -10.62 -15.98
CA ALA A 84 -4.57 -11.74 -15.33
C ALA A 84 -4.92 -11.45 -13.87
N PHE A 85 -3.99 -10.86 -13.10
CA PHE A 85 -4.24 -10.49 -11.71
C PHE A 85 -5.23 -9.34 -11.58
N VAL A 86 -5.20 -8.34 -12.45
CA VAL A 86 -6.21 -7.28 -12.45
C VAL A 86 -7.59 -7.85 -12.75
N LEU A 87 -7.73 -8.69 -13.77
CA LEU A 87 -9.01 -9.33 -14.12
C LEU A 87 -9.51 -10.20 -12.97
N GLY A 88 -8.67 -11.05 -12.38
CA GLY A 88 -9.02 -11.84 -11.22
C GLY A 88 -9.46 -11.00 -10.02
N GLY A 89 -8.76 -9.90 -9.75
CA GLY A 89 -9.11 -8.95 -8.70
C GLY A 89 -10.43 -8.22 -8.97
N VAL A 90 -10.66 -7.75 -10.19
CA VAL A 90 -11.90 -7.08 -10.61
C VAL A 90 -13.09 -8.03 -10.51
N LEU A 91 -12.98 -9.24 -11.06
CA LEU A 91 -14.05 -10.23 -11.04
C LEU A 91 -14.42 -10.68 -9.62
N SER A 92 -13.41 -10.96 -8.78
CA SER A 92 -13.65 -11.32 -7.37
C SER A 92 -14.22 -10.15 -6.57
N THR A 93 -13.82 -8.90 -6.88
CA THR A 93 -14.41 -7.70 -6.25
C THR A 93 -15.88 -7.51 -6.68
N ALA A 94 -16.18 -7.66 -7.95
CA ALA A 94 -17.57 -7.57 -8.43
C ALA A 94 -18.46 -8.69 -7.86
N ALA A 95 -17.90 -9.89 -7.62
CA ALA A 95 -18.62 -11.03 -7.08
C ALA A 95 -19.10 -10.82 -5.63
N PHE A 96 -18.60 -9.84 -4.89
CA PHE A 96 -19.15 -9.49 -3.57
C PHE A 96 -20.64 -9.10 -3.61
N VAL A 97 -21.14 -8.66 -4.75
CA VAL A 97 -22.58 -8.33 -4.91
C VAL A 97 -23.51 -9.52 -4.63
N PHE A 98 -23.02 -10.75 -4.87
CA PHE A 98 -23.81 -11.98 -4.66
C PHE A 98 -23.76 -12.49 -3.21
N MET A 99 -22.94 -11.90 -2.35
CA MET A 99 -22.83 -12.34 -0.96
C MET A 99 -24.04 -11.94 -0.14
N GLN A 100 -24.53 -12.89 0.66
CA GLN A 100 -25.69 -12.74 1.53
C GLN A 100 -25.34 -13.10 2.98
N GLN A 101 -26.24 -12.76 3.90
CA GLN A 101 -26.11 -13.16 5.30
C GLN A 101 -25.95 -14.68 5.41
N GLY A 102 -25.04 -15.13 6.26
CA GLY A 102 -24.67 -16.54 6.41
C GLY A 102 -23.59 -17.04 5.46
N MET A 103 -23.26 -16.29 4.37
CA MET A 103 -22.19 -16.68 3.42
C MET A 103 -20.79 -16.24 3.87
N ALA A 104 -20.46 -16.43 5.15
CA ALA A 104 -19.19 -16.00 5.74
C ALA A 104 -17.95 -16.53 5.00
N TRP A 105 -17.92 -17.82 4.70
CA TRP A 105 -16.82 -18.46 3.95
C TRP A 105 -16.67 -17.93 2.53
N GLY A 106 -17.78 -17.63 1.87
CA GLY A 106 -17.78 -17.03 0.52
C GLY A 106 -17.12 -15.65 0.52
N VAL A 107 -17.45 -14.81 1.53
CA VAL A 107 -16.81 -13.48 1.67
C VAL A 107 -15.33 -13.61 1.99
N LEU A 108 -14.91 -14.55 2.84
CA LEU A 108 -13.48 -14.80 3.11
C LEU A 108 -12.73 -15.24 1.86
N LEU A 109 -13.30 -16.18 1.09
CA LEU A 109 -12.68 -16.67 -0.14
C LEU A 109 -12.53 -15.54 -1.17
N LEU A 110 -13.60 -14.76 -1.42
CA LEU A 110 -13.53 -13.61 -2.33
C LEU A 110 -12.54 -12.56 -1.85
N SER A 111 -12.48 -12.30 -0.54
CA SER A 111 -11.50 -11.37 0.05
C SER A 111 -10.07 -11.85 -0.15
N PHE A 112 -9.82 -13.14 0.07
CA PHE A 112 -8.52 -13.74 -0.16
C PHE A 112 -8.08 -13.61 -1.62
N ILE A 113 -8.95 -13.97 -2.57
CA ILE A 113 -8.65 -13.90 -4.00
C ILE A 113 -8.48 -12.45 -4.44
N SER A 114 -9.43 -11.57 -4.09
CA SER A 114 -9.43 -10.16 -4.50
C SER A 114 -8.19 -9.43 -3.98
N LEU A 115 -7.88 -9.59 -2.68
CA LEU A 115 -6.73 -8.97 -2.05
C LEU A 115 -5.41 -9.56 -2.58
N GLY A 116 -5.34 -10.88 -2.76
CA GLY A 116 -4.18 -11.58 -3.34
C GLY A 116 -3.90 -11.11 -4.76
N CYS A 117 -4.93 -11.00 -5.59
CA CYS A 117 -4.82 -10.49 -6.96
C CYS A 117 -4.40 -9.01 -6.99
N TYR A 118 -5.01 -8.16 -6.17
CA TYR A 118 -4.63 -6.75 -6.02
C TYR A 118 -3.15 -6.60 -5.65
N MET A 119 -2.70 -7.36 -4.68
CA MET A 119 -1.31 -7.29 -4.22
C MET A 119 -0.32 -7.82 -5.27
N SER A 120 -0.68 -8.87 -5.99
CA SER A 120 0.17 -9.41 -7.06
C SER A 120 0.20 -8.50 -8.28
N ALA A 121 -0.93 -7.91 -8.67
CA ALA A 121 -0.99 -6.92 -9.75
C ALA A 121 -0.05 -5.73 -9.48
N ASN A 122 0.03 -5.24 -8.23
CA ASN A 122 0.93 -4.15 -7.86
C ASN A 122 2.41 -4.50 -8.05
N SER A 123 2.81 -5.76 -7.81
CA SER A 123 4.20 -6.18 -8.01
C SER A 123 4.62 -6.10 -9.48
N PHE A 124 3.74 -6.55 -10.40
CA PHE A 124 3.99 -6.43 -11.83
C PHE A 124 3.90 -4.98 -12.33
N TYR A 125 2.91 -4.23 -11.84
CA TYR A 125 2.79 -2.80 -12.13
C TYR A 125 4.04 -2.00 -11.75
N ASP A 126 4.57 -2.20 -10.54
CA ASP A 126 5.78 -1.53 -10.08
C ASP A 126 6.99 -1.88 -10.95
N SER A 127 7.10 -3.14 -11.39
CA SER A 127 8.19 -3.58 -12.27
C SER A 127 8.14 -2.94 -13.66
N LEU A 128 6.92 -2.59 -14.15
CA LEU A 128 6.73 -1.89 -15.42
C LEU A 128 7.24 -0.44 -15.39
N LEU A 129 7.53 0.14 -14.21
CA LEU A 129 8.17 1.46 -14.10
C LEU A 129 9.47 1.54 -14.89
N LEU A 130 10.26 0.46 -14.91
CA LEU A 130 11.50 0.39 -15.67
C LEU A 130 11.28 0.44 -17.18
N SER A 131 10.15 -0.06 -17.66
CA SER A 131 9.78 -0.05 -19.08
C SER A 131 9.19 1.28 -19.55
N VAL A 132 8.50 2.01 -18.65
CA VAL A 132 7.79 3.26 -19.02
C VAL A 132 8.60 4.52 -18.76
N ALA A 133 9.65 4.46 -17.90
CA ALA A 133 10.37 5.64 -17.48
C ALA A 133 11.90 5.46 -17.49
N PRO A 134 12.64 6.32 -18.21
CA PRO A 134 14.09 6.39 -18.04
C PRO A 134 14.45 6.87 -16.63
N PRO A 135 15.64 6.53 -16.10
CA PRO A 135 16.04 6.84 -14.72
C PRO A 135 15.84 8.30 -14.31
N ALA A 136 16.06 9.24 -15.24
CA ALA A 136 15.98 10.68 -14.99
C ALA A 136 14.60 11.18 -14.58
N ILE A 137 13.53 10.48 -14.93
CA ILE A 137 12.14 10.93 -14.65
C ILE A 137 11.38 9.99 -13.70
N ARG A 138 11.96 8.85 -13.28
CA ARG A 138 11.28 7.84 -12.45
C ARG A 138 10.73 8.42 -11.14
N ASP A 139 11.50 9.27 -10.47
CA ASP A 139 11.08 9.91 -9.22
C ASP A 139 9.83 10.76 -9.43
N LYS A 140 9.85 11.61 -10.45
CA LYS A 140 8.72 12.49 -10.77
C LYS A 140 7.48 11.70 -11.22
N LEU A 141 7.68 10.67 -12.05
CA LEU A 141 6.58 9.84 -12.53
C LEU A 141 5.97 9.03 -11.40
N SER A 142 6.81 8.43 -10.55
CA SER A 142 6.35 7.69 -9.37
C SER A 142 5.58 8.57 -8.40
N SER A 143 6.09 9.77 -8.11
CA SER A 143 5.40 10.72 -7.23
C SER A 143 4.10 11.25 -7.83
N LEU A 144 4.05 11.48 -9.15
CA LEU A 144 2.83 11.87 -9.84
C LEU A 144 1.76 10.77 -9.78
N ALA A 145 2.15 9.51 -9.97
CA ALA A 145 1.23 8.39 -9.91
C ALA A 145 0.63 8.23 -8.50
N TYR A 146 1.43 8.25 -7.45
CA TYR A 146 0.93 8.25 -6.08
C TYR A 146 0.04 9.45 -5.77
N ALA A 147 0.44 10.65 -6.18
CA ALA A 147 -0.35 11.86 -5.96
C ALA A 147 -1.73 11.75 -6.63
N LEU A 148 -1.76 11.40 -7.92
CA LEU A 148 -3.03 11.23 -8.63
C LEU A 148 -3.82 10.01 -8.11
N GLY A 149 -3.15 9.01 -7.55
CA GLY A 149 -3.77 7.91 -6.83
C GLY A 149 -4.65 8.40 -5.67
N TYR A 150 -4.18 9.35 -4.85
CA TYR A 150 -5.00 9.92 -3.79
C TYR A 150 -6.30 10.52 -4.33
N VAL A 151 -6.24 11.31 -5.40
CA VAL A 151 -7.44 11.89 -6.05
C VAL A 151 -8.30 10.78 -6.67
N GLY A 152 -7.67 9.85 -7.40
CA GLY A 152 -8.36 8.74 -8.08
C GLY A 152 -9.06 7.78 -7.12
N GLY A 153 -8.58 7.64 -5.89
CA GLY A 153 -9.23 6.87 -4.85
C GLY A 153 -10.38 7.61 -4.16
N VAL A 154 -10.20 8.92 -3.90
CA VAL A 154 -11.21 9.72 -3.19
C VAL A 154 -12.48 9.93 -4.02
N ILE A 155 -12.38 10.16 -5.34
CA ILE A 155 -13.55 10.41 -6.18
C ILE A 155 -14.59 9.27 -6.09
N PRO A 156 -14.26 8.00 -6.41
CA PRO A 156 -15.22 6.92 -6.30
C PRO A 156 -15.60 6.61 -4.85
N PHE A 157 -14.71 6.86 -3.88
CA PHE A 157 -15.03 6.67 -2.46
C PHE A 157 -16.12 7.62 -1.99
N VAL A 158 -16.06 8.90 -2.36
CA VAL A 158 -17.11 9.89 -2.04
C VAL A 158 -18.44 9.50 -2.69
N ILE A 159 -18.41 8.98 -3.93
CA ILE A 159 -19.61 8.47 -4.59
C ILE A 159 -20.20 7.29 -3.78
N CYS A 160 -19.37 6.32 -3.39
CA CYS A 160 -19.80 5.18 -2.58
C CYS A 160 -20.36 5.63 -1.22
N LEU A 161 -19.72 6.60 -0.58
CA LEU A 161 -20.20 7.16 0.69
C LEU A 161 -21.56 7.84 0.51
N ALA A 162 -21.73 8.65 -0.53
CA ALA A 162 -23.00 9.31 -0.84
C ALA A 162 -24.12 8.27 -1.06
N LEU A 163 -23.84 7.16 -1.73
CA LEU A 163 -24.82 6.09 -1.91
C LEU A 163 -25.31 5.49 -0.59
N THR A 164 -24.46 5.43 0.45
CA THR A 164 -24.89 4.92 1.78
C THR A 164 -25.89 5.86 2.49
N PHE A 165 -25.99 7.12 2.08
CA PHE A 165 -26.99 8.06 2.60
C PHE A 165 -28.27 8.09 1.75
N VAL A 166 -28.17 7.80 0.44
CA VAL A 166 -29.31 7.85 -0.50
C VAL A 166 -30.07 6.51 -0.50
N ILE A 167 -29.36 5.40 -0.46
CA ILE A 167 -29.95 4.06 -0.48
C ILE A 167 -30.31 3.64 0.94
N GLN A 168 -31.61 3.40 1.23
CA GLN A 168 -32.06 3.01 2.55
C GLN A 168 -31.50 1.65 2.99
N ASP A 169 -31.36 0.70 2.05
CA ASP A 169 -30.69 -0.58 2.31
C ASP A 169 -29.17 -0.39 2.29
N ARG A 170 -28.58 -0.32 3.49
CA ARG A 170 -27.12 -0.17 3.66
C ARG A 170 -26.33 -1.31 3.03
N VAL A 171 -26.87 -2.52 3.01
CA VAL A 171 -26.17 -3.68 2.43
C VAL A 171 -26.15 -3.56 0.91
N ALA A 172 -27.26 -3.15 0.29
CA ALA A 172 -27.31 -2.85 -1.14
C ALA A 172 -26.33 -1.73 -1.51
N ALA A 173 -26.26 -0.64 -0.72
CA ALA A 173 -25.30 0.44 -0.94
C ALA A 173 -23.84 -0.06 -0.92
N ILE A 174 -23.49 -0.92 0.03
CA ILE A 174 -22.17 -1.54 0.12
C ILE A 174 -21.87 -2.42 -1.10
N LYS A 175 -22.85 -3.19 -1.57
CA LYS A 175 -22.71 -4.02 -2.77
C LYS A 175 -22.45 -3.19 -4.03
N TYR A 176 -23.14 -2.06 -4.19
CA TYR A 176 -22.87 -1.12 -5.28
C TYR A 176 -21.46 -0.52 -5.19
N ALA A 177 -20.94 -0.28 -3.98
CA ALA A 177 -19.58 0.22 -3.81
C ALA A 177 -18.53 -0.75 -4.38
N PHE A 178 -18.73 -2.07 -4.27
CA PHE A 178 -17.84 -3.05 -4.88
C PHE A 178 -17.88 -2.99 -6.42
N ILE A 179 -19.07 -2.83 -7.01
CA ILE A 179 -19.21 -2.69 -8.46
C ILE A 179 -18.50 -1.41 -8.94
N ILE A 180 -18.70 -0.28 -8.25
CA ILE A 180 -18.06 0.99 -8.58
C ILE A 180 -16.54 0.84 -8.52
N ALA A 181 -16.00 0.24 -7.44
CA ALA A 181 -14.58 0.03 -7.28
C ALA A 181 -14.00 -0.89 -8.38
N ALA A 182 -14.69 -1.98 -8.71
CA ALA A 182 -14.28 -2.93 -9.75
C ALA A 182 -14.26 -2.28 -11.14
N VAL A 183 -15.32 -1.56 -11.50
CA VAL A 183 -15.41 -0.85 -12.79
C VAL A 183 -14.37 0.27 -12.89
N TRP A 184 -14.21 1.07 -11.82
CA TRP A 184 -13.22 2.13 -11.77
C TRP A 184 -11.80 1.61 -11.96
N TRP A 185 -11.46 0.54 -11.23
CA TRP A 185 -10.15 -0.10 -11.36
C TRP A 185 -9.93 -0.66 -12.76
N LEU A 186 -10.93 -1.37 -13.33
CA LEU A 186 -10.83 -1.93 -14.67
C LEU A 186 -10.64 -0.84 -15.73
N VAL A 187 -11.52 0.18 -15.74
CA VAL A 187 -11.50 1.25 -16.77
C VAL A 187 -10.16 1.99 -16.78
N LEU A 188 -9.62 2.31 -15.59
CA LEU A 188 -8.33 2.99 -15.49
C LEU A 188 -7.12 2.06 -15.73
N THR A 189 -7.32 0.74 -15.72
CA THR A 189 -6.28 -0.23 -16.10
C THR A 189 -6.20 -0.43 -17.61
N LEU A 190 -7.30 -0.32 -18.34
CA LEU A 190 -7.33 -0.59 -19.80
C LEU A 190 -6.24 0.16 -20.58
N PRO A 191 -5.99 1.48 -20.35
CA PRO A 191 -4.92 2.18 -21.05
C PRO A 191 -3.55 1.54 -20.82
N ALA A 192 -3.26 1.07 -19.59
CA ALA A 192 -1.99 0.42 -19.27
C ALA A 192 -1.81 -0.89 -20.05
N LEU A 193 -2.89 -1.67 -20.19
CA LEU A 193 -2.87 -2.92 -20.96
C LEU A 193 -2.68 -2.70 -22.47
N TYR A 194 -3.11 -1.59 -23.04
CA TYR A 194 -2.96 -1.32 -24.46
C TYR A 194 -1.66 -0.57 -24.80
N LEU A 195 -1.30 0.44 -24.02
CA LEU A 195 -0.26 1.41 -24.37
C LEU A 195 1.12 1.07 -23.82
N ILE A 196 1.22 0.33 -22.71
CA ILE A 196 2.53 -0.05 -22.16
C ILE A 196 3.11 -1.19 -22.98
N ARG A 197 4.32 -0.98 -23.46
CA ARG A 197 5.13 -2.02 -24.14
C ARG A 197 6.21 -2.49 -23.20
N GLU A 198 6.33 -3.80 -23.05
CA GLU A 198 7.36 -4.40 -22.23
C GLU A 198 8.71 -4.31 -22.95
N THR A 199 9.74 -3.84 -22.25
CA THR A 199 11.09 -3.81 -22.80
C THR A 199 11.63 -5.24 -22.83
N ARG A 200 12.00 -5.73 -24.01
CA ARG A 200 12.66 -7.03 -24.17
C ARG A 200 14.14 -6.84 -23.88
N ASN A 201 14.59 -7.33 -22.75
CA ASN A 201 16.02 -7.48 -22.47
C ASN A 201 16.50 -8.81 -23.02
N GLU A 202 17.77 -8.90 -23.42
CA GLU A 202 18.38 -10.16 -23.86
C GLU A 202 18.24 -11.22 -22.76
N LYS A 203 17.79 -12.42 -23.17
CA LYS A 203 17.60 -13.54 -22.24
C LYS A 203 18.95 -14.00 -21.72
N ASP A 204 19.16 -13.95 -20.40
CA ASP A 204 20.23 -14.70 -19.77
C ASP A 204 19.77 -16.17 -19.58
N PRO A 205 20.29 -17.12 -20.36
CA PRO A 205 19.85 -18.53 -20.31
C PRO A 205 20.17 -19.25 -18.99
N SER A 206 20.97 -18.65 -18.13
CA SER A 206 21.43 -19.26 -16.86
C SER A 206 20.52 -18.97 -15.65
N LEU A 207 19.36 -18.33 -15.82
CA LEU A 207 18.49 -17.90 -14.74
C LEU A 207 17.69 -19.05 -14.10
N ASN A 208 18.26 -19.67 -13.07
CA ASN A 208 17.52 -20.50 -12.11
C ASN A 208 17.01 -19.63 -10.96
N PHE A 209 15.73 -19.79 -10.58
CA PHE A 209 15.12 -19.09 -9.42
C PHE A 209 16.01 -19.11 -8.16
N ILE A 210 16.56 -20.28 -7.80
CA ILE A 210 17.47 -20.44 -6.66
C ILE A 210 18.76 -19.64 -6.84
N SER A 211 19.28 -19.57 -8.07
CA SER A 211 20.48 -18.78 -8.41
C SER A 211 20.21 -17.28 -8.24
N ASN A 212 19.07 -16.80 -8.69
CA ASN A 212 18.69 -15.40 -8.58
C ASN A 212 18.42 -14.99 -7.13
N PHE A 213 17.73 -15.84 -6.36
CA PHE A 213 17.58 -15.64 -4.92
C PHE A 213 18.94 -15.57 -4.20
N LYS A 214 19.89 -16.47 -4.54
CA LYS A 214 21.25 -16.40 -4.03
C LYS A 214 21.99 -15.13 -4.49
N LYS A 215 21.80 -14.68 -5.74
CA LYS A 215 22.35 -13.42 -6.26
C LYS A 215 21.78 -12.21 -5.51
N LEU A 216 20.46 -12.21 -5.24
CA LEU A 216 19.82 -11.17 -4.43
C LEU A 216 20.42 -11.11 -3.02
N LEU A 217 20.56 -12.24 -2.34
CA LEU A 217 21.17 -12.31 -1.00
C LEU A 217 22.65 -11.90 -1.01
N LYS A 218 23.37 -12.12 -2.11
CA LYS A 218 24.76 -11.67 -2.31
C LYS A 218 24.86 -10.20 -2.68
N ASN A 219 23.82 -9.62 -3.27
CA ASN A 219 23.80 -8.18 -3.58
C ASN A 219 23.54 -7.37 -2.31
N ARG A 220 24.65 -6.99 -1.66
CA ARG A 220 24.63 -6.24 -0.39
C ARG A 220 23.75 -4.98 -0.47
N ASN A 221 23.77 -4.27 -1.59
CA ASN A 221 23.02 -3.04 -1.76
C ASN A 221 21.51 -3.27 -1.78
N VAL A 222 21.06 -4.24 -2.56
CA VAL A 222 19.63 -4.59 -2.64
C VAL A 222 19.13 -5.12 -1.30
N LEU A 223 19.91 -5.99 -0.66
CA LEU A 223 19.55 -6.55 0.65
C LEU A 223 19.47 -5.45 1.73
N LEU A 224 20.47 -4.56 1.80
CA LEU A 224 20.45 -3.42 2.71
C LEU A 224 19.23 -2.51 2.48
N PHE A 225 18.93 -2.23 1.20
CA PHE A 225 17.75 -1.45 0.88
C PHE A 225 16.45 -2.14 1.33
N LEU A 226 16.29 -3.43 1.04
CA LEU A 226 15.08 -4.18 1.41
C LEU A 226 14.89 -4.26 2.94
N ILE A 227 15.98 -4.44 3.71
CA ILE A 227 15.92 -4.43 5.17
C ILE A 227 15.58 -3.01 5.68
N ALA A 228 16.22 -1.97 5.15
CA ALA A 228 15.91 -0.60 5.50
C ALA A 228 14.45 -0.27 5.17
N TYR A 229 13.99 -0.62 3.96
CA TYR A 229 12.64 -0.44 3.48
C TYR A 229 11.63 -1.13 4.39
N PHE A 230 11.87 -2.40 4.72
CA PHE A 230 11.03 -3.16 5.64
C PHE A 230 10.85 -2.42 6.98
N LEU A 231 11.94 -1.99 7.60
CA LEU A 231 11.91 -1.35 8.90
C LEU A 231 11.09 -0.05 8.91
N TYR A 232 11.32 0.85 7.95
CA TYR A 232 10.60 2.12 7.98
C TYR A 232 9.19 2.01 7.38
N ILE A 233 8.95 1.16 6.37
CA ILE A 233 7.62 1.04 5.78
C ILE A 233 6.66 0.25 6.68
N ASP A 234 7.17 -0.67 7.50
CA ASP A 234 6.41 -1.33 8.55
C ASP A 234 5.85 -0.29 9.55
N GLY A 235 6.69 0.61 10.02
CA GLY A 235 6.25 1.71 10.87
C GLY A 235 5.19 2.60 10.22
N VAL A 236 5.39 2.97 8.94
CA VAL A 236 4.42 3.77 8.16
C VAL A 236 3.07 3.04 8.06
N GLY A 237 3.08 1.77 7.66
CA GLY A 237 1.87 0.96 7.54
C GLY A 237 1.16 0.75 8.87
N THR A 238 1.92 0.55 9.93
CA THR A 238 1.39 0.36 11.29
C THR A 238 0.69 1.61 11.81
N ILE A 239 1.32 2.77 11.68
CA ILE A 239 0.71 4.05 12.08
C ILE A 239 -0.61 4.25 11.34
N TYR A 240 -0.64 3.96 10.03
CA TYR A 240 -1.85 4.10 9.23
C TYR A 240 -2.96 3.11 9.66
N THR A 241 -2.63 1.84 9.90
CA THR A 241 -3.62 0.81 10.27
C THR A 241 -4.11 0.97 11.70
N MET A 242 -3.26 1.48 12.61
CA MET A 242 -3.61 1.68 14.02
C MET A 242 -4.28 3.03 14.29
N ALA A 243 -4.31 3.94 13.33
CA ALA A 243 -4.95 5.25 13.48
C ALA A 243 -6.44 5.13 13.87
N THR A 244 -7.18 4.20 13.26
CA THR A 244 -8.61 3.99 13.55
C THR A 244 -8.86 3.42 14.94
N PRO A 245 -8.23 2.30 15.37
CA PRO A 245 -8.37 1.80 16.74
C PRO A 245 -8.00 2.84 17.80
N ILE A 246 -6.90 3.57 17.60
CA ILE A 246 -6.45 4.58 18.55
C ILE A 246 -7.43 5.76 18.61
N ALA A 247 -7.97 6.19 17.46
CA ALA A 247 -8.97 7.24 17.43
C ALA A 247 -10.22 6.87 18.28
N ASP A 248 -10.65 5.59 18.17
CA ASP A 248 -11.76 5.06 18.94
C ASP A 248 -11.45 5.04 20.46
N ASP A 249 -10.27 4.52 20.83
CA ASP A 249 -9.79 4.43 22.21
C ASP A 249 -9.69 5.83 22.89
N ILE A 250 -9.33 6.87 22.14
CA ILE A 250 -9.24 8.25 22.65
C ILE A 250 -10.54 9.03 22.55
N GLY A 251 -11.63 8.39 22.05
CA GLY A 251 -12.98 8.95 22.01
C GLY A 251 -13.26 9.86 20.80
N ILE A 252 -12.50 9.74 19.71
CA ILE A 252 -12.78 10.43 18.43
C ILE A 252 -13.98 9.76 17.75
N THR A 253 -14.99 10.54 17.42
CA THR A 253 -16.18 10.02 16.76
C THR A 253 -15.91 9.60 15.31
N THR A 254 -16.67 8.62 14.83
CA THR A 254 -16.53 8.14 13.43
C THR A 254 -16.61 9.27 12.39
N PRO A 255 -17.52 10.27 12.46
CA PRO A 255 -17.52 11.39 11.53
C PRO A 255 -16.25 12.24 11.58
N GLN A 256 -15.70 12.49 12.77
CA GLN A 256 -14.43 13.21 12.93
C GLN A 256 -13.27 12.44 12.30
N LEU A 257 -13.20 11.12 12.54
CA LEU A 257 -12.18 10.26 11.95
C LEU A 257 -12.25 10.26 10.43
N LEU A 258 -13.44 10.12 9.84
CA LEU A 258 -13.64 10.17 8.39
C LEU A 258 -13.23 11.53 7.80
N ALA A 259 -13.54 12.63 8.49
CA ALA A 259 -13.11 13.97 8.07
C ALA A 259 -11.59 14.11 8.09
N VAL A 260 -10.91 13.59 9.12
CA VAL A 260 -9.46 13.59 9.22
C VAL A 260 -8.82 12.73 8.12
N ILE A 261 -9.34 11.53 7.86
CA ILE A 261 -8.87 10.64 6.77
C ILE A 261 -9.02 11.33 5.41
N LEU A 262 -10.16 11.95 5.12
CA LEU A 262 -10.36 12.69 3.88
C LEU A 262 -9.42 13.90 3.77
N GLY A 263 -9.28 14.67 4.85
CA GLY A 263 -8.35 15.80 4.91
C GLY A 263 -6.90 15.38 4.66
N LEU A 264 -6.49 14.24 5.22
CA LEU A 264 -5.18 13.63 4.96
C LEU A 264 -4.97 13.32 3.48
N GLN A 265 -5.96 12.75 2.79
CA GLN A 265 -5.85 12.43 1.35
C GLN A 265 -5.70 13.71 0.50
N PHE A 266 -6.46 14.77 0.83
CA PHE A 266 -6.33 16.07 0.15
C PHE A 266 -4.96 16.72 0.38
N LEU A 267 -4.39 16.59 1.58
CA LEU A 267 -3.06 17.11 1.90
C LEU A 267 -1.96 16.26 1.25
N ALA A 268 -2.11 14.94 1.24
CA ALA A 268 -1.13 14.02 0.68
C ALA A 268 -0.92 14.25 -0.83
N PHE A 269 -1.94 14.66 -1.56
CA PHE A 269 -1.85 14.94 -2.99
C PHE A 269 -0.80 16.02 -3.32
N PRO A 270 -0.92 17.29 -2.88
CA PRO A 270 0.06 18.32 -3.19
C PRO A 270 1.44 18.05 -2.58
N CYS A 271 1.49 17.47 -1.38
CA CYS A 271 2.75 17.12 -0.73
C CYS A 271 3.52 16.06 -1.53
N THR A 272 2.85 15.05 -2.06
CA THR A 272 3.49 14.02 -2.90
C THR A 272 4.02 14.61 -4.21
N LEU A 273 3.28 15.53 -4.84
CA LEU A 273 3.78 16.28 -5.99
C LEU A 273 5.02 17.11 -5.65
N LEU A 274 5.04 17.71 -4.45
CA LEU A 274 6.18 18.47 -3.97
C LEU A 274 7.42 17.59 -3.82
N TYR A 275 7.30 16.38 -3.26
CA TYR A 275 8.40 15.41 -3.20
C TYR A 275 8.94 15.08 -4.60
N GLY A 276 8.06 14.83 -5.57
CA GLY A 276 8.47 14.62 -6.96
C GLY A 276 9.14 15.83 -7.62
N LYS A 277 8.82 17.05 -7.19
CA LYS A 277 9.46 18.27 -7.65
C LYS A 277 10.83 18.48 -6.98
N LEU A 278 10.88 18.25 -5.67
CA LEU A 278 12.10 18.36 -4.88
C LEU A 278 13.15 17.31 -5.26
N SER A 279 12.76 16.14 -5.76
CA SER A 279 13.70 15.11 -6.22
C SER A 279 14.56 15.54 -7.42
N SER A 280 14.22 16.65 -8.09
CA SER A 280 15.08 17.24 -9.12
C SER A 280 16.15 18.20 -8.57
N VAL A 281 16.03 18.61 -7.31
CA VAL A 281 16.96 19.56 -6.65
C VAL A 281 17.78 18.85 -5.58
N PHE A 282 17.13 17.96 -4.84
CA PHE A 282 17.75 17.20 -3.74
C PHE A 282 17.85 15.72 -4.09
N PRO A 283 18.90 15.01 -3.65
CA PRO A 283 18.99 13.56 -3.81
C PRO A 283 17.76 12.87 -3.23
N PRO A 284 17.07 11.99 -3.98
CA PRO A 284 15.84 11.31 -3.52
C PRO A 284 16.03 10.56 -2.21
N ARG A 285 17.24 10.00 -1.95
CA ARG A 285 17.60 9.39 -0.67
C ARG A 285 17.38 10.34 0.51
N ASN A 286 17.83 11.59 0.39
CA ASN A 286 17.71 12.58 1.46
C ASN A 286 16.25 12.97 1.73
N LEU A 287 15.43 13.01 0.68
CA LEU A 287 13.99 13.26 0.81
C LEU A 287 13.28 12.09 1.53
N VAL A 288 13.66 10.84 1.24
CA VAL A 288 13.15 9.68 1.99
C VAL A 288 13.62 9.72 3.43
N LEU A 289 14.87 10.07 3.70
CA LEU A 289 15.39 10.24 5.07
C LEU A 289 14.64 11.34 5.82
N ALA A 290 14.33 12.45 5.19
CA ALA A 290 13.51 13.51 5.78
C ALA A 290 12.10 13.01 6.13
N ALA A 291 11.47 12.24 5.23
CA ALA A 291 10.18 11.63 5.49
C ALA A 291 10.23 10.61 6.65
N ILE A 292 11.28 9.78 6.72
CA ILE A 292 11.53 8.87 7.87
C ILE A 292 11.66 9.69 9.16
N GLY A 293 12.34 10.83 9.14
CA GLY A 293 12.46 11.75 10.26
C GLY A 293 11.10 12.30 10.73
N VAL A 294 10.19 12.61 9.79
CA VAL A 294 8.82 13.02 10.13
C VAL A 294 8.06 11.86 10.79
N TYR A 295 8.17 10.64 10.28
CA TYR A 295 7.52 9.47 10.90
C TYR A 295 8.11 9.11 12.27
N PHE A 296 9.43 9.27 12.45
CA PHE A 296 10.06 9.18 13.76
C PHE A 296 9.47 10.20 14.73
N LEU A 297 9.32 11.46 14.30
CA LEU A 297 8.68 12.51 15.11
C LEU A 297 7.22 12.18 15.44
N ILE A 298 6.44 11.66 14.47
CA ILE A 298 5.06 11.19 14.69
C ILE A 298 5.04 10.14 15.80
N SER A 299 5.95 9.16 15.75
CA SER A 299 6.02 8.09 16.75
C SER A 299 6.28 8.64 18.15
N VAL A 300 7.16 9.63 18.29
CA VAL A 300 7.43 10.27 19.58
C VAL A 300 6.26 11.14 20.03
N LEU A 301 5.68 11.94 19.13
CA LEU A 301 4.54 12.81 19.47
C LEU A 301 3.25 12.03 19.79
N ALA A 302 3.11 10.79 19.32
CA ALA A 302 1.98 9.94 19.70
C ALA A 302 1.89 9.71 21.22
N LEU A 303 3.01 9.80 21.95
CA LEU A 303 3.03 9.75 23.42
C LEU A 303 2.16 10.85 24.07
N LEU A 304 1.98 11.99 23.40
CA LEU A 304 1.14 13.08 23.91
C LEU A 304 -0.32 12.65 24.07
N LEU A 305 -0.79 11.68 23.27
CA LEU A 305 -2.15 11.14 23.38
C LEU A 305 -2.36 10.35 24.68
N SER A 306 -1.29 9.80 25.26
CA SER A 306 -1.32 9.04 26.52
C SER A 306 -1.34 9.90 27.77
N ILE A 307 -1.01 11.19 27.66
CA ILE A 307 -0.86 12.10 28.80
C ILE A 307 -2.25 12.53 29.29
N PRO A 308 -2.64 12.23 30.57
CA PRO A 308 -3.96 12.59 31.10
C PRO A 308 -4.23 14.11 31.10
N ALA A 309 -3.21 14.93 31.34
CA ALA A 309 -3.34 16.40 31.33
C ALA A 309 -3.70 16.97 29.95
N LEU A 310 -3.47 16.21 28.87
CA LEU A 310 -3.77 16.61 27.48
C LEU A 310 -5.09 16.03 26.97
N HIS A 311 -5.93 15.47 27.84
CA HIS A 311 -7.21 14.86 27.44
C HIS A 311 -8.10 15.80 26.60
N ALA A 312 -8.17 17.09 26.98
CA ALA A 312 -8.94 18.09 26.23
C ALA A 312 -8.35 18.41 24.85
N PHE A 313 -7.08 18.09 24.62
CA PHE A 313 -6.35 18.38 23.37
C PHE A 313 -6.14 17.15 22.49
N ARG A 314 -6.73 15.99 22.79
CA ARG A 314 -6.53 14.76 22.03
C ARG A 314 -6.89 14.89 20.55
N LEU A 315 -8.05 15.50 20.25
CA LEU A 315 -8.44 15.73 18.86
C LEU A 315 -7.47 16.66 18.10
N PRO A 316 -7.08 17.84 18.64
CA PRO A 316 -6.04 18.66 18.01
C PRO A 316 -4.70 17.94 17.81
N VAL A 317 -4.24 17.15 18.78
CA VAL A 317 -3.01 16.35 18.66
C VAL A 317 -3.15 15.30 17.56
N PHE A 318 -4.28 14.57 17.52
CA PHE A 318 -4.54 13.58 16.50
C PHE A 318 -4.58 14.20 15.09
N ILE A 319 -5.20 15.37 14.94
CA ILE A 319 -5.20 16.13 13.67
C ILE A 319 -3.78 16.53 13.29
N ALA A 320 -2.97 17.02 14.24
CA ALA A 320 -1.58 17.39 13.98
C ALA A 320 -0.75 16.18 13.49
N LEU A 321 -0.92 15.00 14.12
CA LEU A 321 -0.28 13.77 13.67
C LEU A 321 -0.75 13.38 12.25
N ALA A 322 -2.05 13.47 11.96
CA ALA A 322 -2.60 13.20 10.63
C ALA A 322 -2.04 14.16 9.56
N VAL A 323 -1.86 15.44 9.90
CA VAL A 323 -1.21 16.42 9.01
C VAL A 323 0.23 16.02 8.73
N LEU A 324 1.02 15.63 9.73
CA LEU A 324 2.39 15.15 9.53
C LEU A 324 2.43 13.89 8.66
N ILE A 325 1.51 12.94 8.86
CA ILE A 325 1.37 11.75 7.99
C ILE A 325 1.10 12.19 6.55
N GLY A 326 0.11 13.07 6.33
CA GLY A 326 -0.27 13.54 4.99
C GLY A 326 0.87 14.24 4.26
N THR A 327 1.76 14.96 4.97
CA THR A 327 2.92 15.60 4.35
C THR A 327 3.95 14.62 3.81
N SER A 328 4.06 13.41 4.37
CA SER A 328 5.21 12.52 4.12
C SER A 328 4.84 11.17 3.51
N GLN A 329 3.59 10.70 3.66
CA GLN A 329 3.17 9.36 3.25
C GLN A 329 3.40 9.08 1.76
N GLY A 330 2.96 9.96 0.89
CA GLY A 330 3.13 9.77 -0.56
C GLY A 330 4.59 9.91 -1.01
N GLY A 331 5.34 10.81 -0.37
CA GLY A 331 6.75 11.03 -0.65
C GLY A 331 7.60 9.80 -0.32
N ILE A 332 7.44 9.25 0.88
CA ILE A 332 8.23 8.08 1.32
C ILE A 332 7.94 6.84 0.45
N GLN A 333 6.68 6.60 0.10
CA GLN A 333 6.30 5.44 -0.73
C GLN A 333 6.76 5.61 -2.18
N SER A 334 6.48 6.75 -2.80
CA SER A 334 6.78 6.99 -4.21
C SER A 334 8.27 7.04 -4.50
N LEU A 335 9.06 7.69 -3.64
CA LEU A 335 10.51 7.78 -3.82
C LEU A 335 11.22 6.48 -3.44
N SER A 336 10.71 5.71 -2.45
CA SER A 336 11.24 4.37 -2.17
C SER A 336 11.10 3.44 -3.37
N ARG A 337 9.92 3.44 -4.04
CA ARG A 337 9.69 2.69 -5.28
C ARG A 337 10.68 3.11 -6.38
N SER A 338 10.88 4.41 -6.55
CA SER A 338 11.80 4.93 -7.55
C SER A 338 13.26 4.62 -7.22
N LEU A 339 13.70 4.78 -5.96
CA LEU A 339 15.05 4.44 -5.53
C LEU A 339 15.34 2.95 -5.72
N PHE A 340 14.40 2.08 -5.37
CA PHE A 340 14.54 0.64 -5.61
C PHE A 340 14.75 0.33 -7.10
N SER A 341 14.01 1.01 -7.99
CA SER A 341 14.14 0.83 -9.43
C SER A 341 15.52 1.20 -10.00
N ARG A 342 16.37 1.90 -9.25
CA ARG A 342 17.74 2.27 -9.69
C ARG A 342 18.76 1.17 -9.43
N ILE A 343 18.55 0.39 -8.36
CA ILE A 343 19.49 -0.66 -7.91
C ILE A 343 19.10 -2.06 -8.39
N VAL A 344 17.93 -2.18 -9.05
CA VAL A 344 17.42 -3.45 -9.60
C VAL A 344 17.88 -3.60 -11.04
N PRO A 345 18.48 -4.77 -11.40
CA PRO A 345 18.77 -5.08 -12.79
C PRO A 345 17.47 -5.11 -13.62
N PRO A 346 17.41 -4.40 -14.78
CA PRO A 346 16.18 -4.37 -15.59
C PRO A 346 15.70 -5.75 -16.06
N ALA A 347 16.61 -6.70 -16.26
CA ALA A 347 16.31 -8.07 -16.67
C ALA A 347 15.51 -8.86 -15.62
N ASN A 348 15.65 -8.53 -14.32
CA ASN A 348 15.01 -9.23 -13.21
C ASN A 348 13.99 -8.35 -12.47
N ALA A 349 13.46 -7.33 -13.12
CA ALA A 349 12.64 -6.32 -12.46
C ALA A 349 11.40 -6.89 -11.76
N ALA A 350 10.67 -7.82 -12.39
CA ALA A 350 9.44 -8.37 -11.82
C ALA A 350 9.72 -9.23 -10.58
N GLU A 351 10.77 -10.06 -10.62
CA GLU A 351 11.18 -10.86 -9.48
C GLU A 351 11.60 -9.98 -8.29
N PHE A 352 12.43 -8.97 -8.52
CA PHE A 352 12.90 -8.06 -7.47
C PHE A 352 11.78 -7.19 -6.90
N PHE A 353 10.87 -6.69 -7.72
CA PHE A 353 9.68 -5.98 -7.24
C PHE A 353 8.71 -6.93 -6.52
N GLY A 354 8.71 -8.23 -6.83
CA GLY A 354 8.06 -9.26 -6.02
C GLY A 354 8.58 -9.25 -4.58
N PHE A 355 9.90 -9.24 -4.38
CA PHE A 355 10.51 -9.12 -3.05
C PHE A 355 10.19 -7.79 -2.38
N TYR A 356 10.33 -6.66 -3.10
CA TYR A 356 10.00 -5.33 -2.60
C TYR A 356 8.56 -5.28 -2.04
N ASN A 357 7.62 -5.79 -2.81
CA ASN A 357 6.21 -5.82 -2.40
C ASN A 357 5.95 -6.83 -1.27
N LEU A 358 6.66 -7.97 -1.23
CA LEU A 358 6.57 -8.91 -0.11
C LEU A 358 7.01 -8.24 1.19
N PHE A 359 8.18 -7.59 1.20
CA PHE A 359 8.67 -6.88 2.38
C PHE A 359 7.73 -5.75 2.78
N GLY A 360 7.18 -5.00 1.82
CA GLY A 360 6.16 -3.99 2.10
C GLY A 360 4.86 -4.52 2.72
N LYS A 361 4.55 -5.81 2.56
CA LYS A 361 3.32 -6.44 3.09
C LYS A 361 3.50 -7.02 4.49
N PHE A 362 4.70 -7.37 4.90
CA PHE A 362 4.98 -7.73 6.29
C PHE A 362 4.66 -6.60 7.28
N THR A 363 4.53 -5.37 6.80
CA THR A 363 4.14 -4.19 7.57
C THR A 363 2.78 -4.32 8.27
N THR A 364 1.93 -5.22 7.81
CA THR A 364 0.64 -5.49 8.47
C THR A 364 0.75 -6.52 9.60
N ILE A 365 1.93 -7.06 9.84
CA ILE A 365 2.15 -8.15 10.80
C ILE A 365 3.02 -7.68 11.97
N VAL A 366 4.20 -7.13 11.68
CA VAL A 366 5.21 -6.88 12.73
C VAL A 366 4.83 -5.69 13.62
N GLY A 367 4.45 -4.58 13.02
CA GLY A 367 4.09 -3.39 13.78
C GLY A 367 2.85 -3.57 14.66
N PRO A 368 1.70 -4.07 14.15
CA PRO A 368 0.53 -4.38 14.98
C PRO A 368 0.83 -5.41 16.06
N LEU A 369 1.70 -6.39 15.78
CA LEU A 369 2.15 -7.36 16.79
C LEU A 369 2.90 -6.69 17.93
N LEU A 370 3.82 -5.77 17.64
CA LEU A 370 4.53 -4.98 18.65
C LEU A 370 3.56 -4.18 19.52
N ILE A 371 2.58 -3.51 18.92
CA ILE A 371 1.55 -2.78 19.66
C ILE A 371 0.73 -3.72 20.52
N GLY A 372 0.34 -4.89 19.98
CA GLY A 372 -0.38 -5.93 20.71
C GLY A 372 0.39 -6.44 21.93
N ILE A 373 1.69 -6.68 21.81
CA ILE A 373 2.57 -7.11 22.92
C ILE A 373 2.62 -6.02 23.99
N VAL A 374 2.84 -4.76 23.60
CA VAL A 374 2.88 -3.63 24.54
C VAL A 374 1.56 -3.52 25.31
N THR A 375 0.43 -3.66 24.62
CA THR A 375 -0.91 -3.60 25.23
C THR A 375 -1.16 -4.80 26.15
N ALA A 376 -0.76 -6.00 25.77
CA ALA A 376 -0.86 -7.20 26.59
C ALA A 376 -0.01 -7.11 27.87
N CYS A 377 1.11 -6.39 27.84
CA CYS A 377 1.93 -6.09 29.03
C CYS A 377 1.38 -4.95 29.91
N GLY A 378 0.15 -4.50 29.66
CA GLY A 378 -0.51 -3.44 30.43
C GLY A 378 -0.16 -2.00 29.97
N GLY A 379 0.53 -1.86 28.83
CA GLY A 379 0.79 -0.57 28.20
C GLY A 379 -0.40 -0.08 27.38
N LYS A 380 -0.44 1.22 27.09
CA LYS A 380 -1.43 1.78 26.17
C LYS A 380 -0.99 1.61 24.72
N PRO A 381 -1.92 1.50 23.75
CA PRO A 381 -1.59 1.35 22.31
C PRO A 381 -0.67 2.47 21.78
N GLU A 382 -0.80 3.69 22.29
CA GLU A 382 0.02 4.83 21.89
C GLU A 382 1.50 4.64 22.26
N LEU A 383 1.79 3.92 23.36
CA LEU A 383 3.16 3.52 23.71
C LEU A 383 3.73 2.58 22.66
N GLY A 384 2.90 1.66 22.13
CA GLY A 384 3.30 0.79 21.04
C GLY A 384 3.71 1.57 19.79
N ILE A 385 3.00 2.66 19.45
CA ILE A 385 3.42 3.55 18.35
C ILE A 385 4.77 4.20 18.63
N ALA A 386 5.03 4.61 19.87
CA ALA A 386 6.32 5.21 20.22
C ALA A 386 7.50 4.26 20.02
N PHE A 387 7.31 2.96 20.25
CA PHE A 387 8.34 1.96 19.97
C PHE A 387 8.69 1.85 18.47
N LEU A 388 7.81 2.28 17.55
CA LEU A 388 8.11 2.36 16.13
C LEU A 388 9.21 3.39 15.81
N ALA A 389 9.56 4.27 16.71
CA ALA A 389 10.72 5.17 16.57
C ALA A 389 12.02 4.37 16.34
N ILE A 390 12.15 3.18 16.96
CA ILE A 390 13.34 2.33 16.81
C ILE A 390 13.50 1.83 15.35
N PRO A 391 12.52 1.17 14.71
CA PRO A 391 12.65 0.75 13.32
C PRO A 391 12.77 1.94 12.35
N PHE A 392 12.18 3.11 12.62
CA PHE A 392 12.43 4.31 11.80
C PHE A 392 13.88 4.75 11.88
N LEU A 393 14.46 4.82 13.06
CA LEU A 393 15.87 5.18 13.26
C LEU A 393 16.80 4.17 12.57
N LEU A 394 16.60 2.88 12.81
CA LEU A 394 17.43 1.82 12.23
C LEU A 394 17.29 1.78 10.70
N GLY A 395 16.06 1.87 10.17
CA GLY A 395 15.79 1.91 8.74
C GLY A 395 16.43 3.13 8.06
N GLY A 396 16.35 4.31 8.69
CA GLY A 396 17.03 5.51 8.23
C GLY A 396 18.56 5.34 8.20
N LEU A 397 19.17 4.83 9.27
CA LEU A 397 20.59 4.56 9.35
C LEU A 397 21.08 3.53 8.31
N LEU A 398 20.30 2.48 8.05
CA LEU A 398 20.63 1.52 7.00
C LEU A 398 20.51 2.13 5.61
N LEU A 399 19.51 2.96 5.36
CA LEU A 399 19.31 3.63 4.07
C LEU A 399 20.48 4.55 3.72
N THR A 400 21.18 5.15 4.70
CA THR A 400 22.38 5.97 4.44
C THR A 400 23.54 5.15 3.87
N LYS A 401 23.56 3.83 4.10
CA LYS A 401 24.65 2.93 3.66
C LYS A 401 24.37 2.30 2.28
N VAL A 402 23.19 2.54 1.71
CA VAL A 402 22.83 2.04 0.38
C VAL A 402 23.41 2.95 -0.70
N ASP A 403 24.08 2.35 -1.66
CA ASP A 403 24.55 3.04 -2.86
C ASP A 403 23.48 2.97 -3.96
N PHE A 404 23.09 4.14 -4.48
CA PHE A 404 22.06 4.28 -5.52
C PHE A 404 22.66 4.61 -6.90
N THR A 405 23.92 4.30 -7.12
CA THR A 405 24.49 4.34 -8.49
C THR A 405 23.71 3.35 -9.36
N PRO A 406 23.18 3.80 -10.52
CA PRO A 406 22.42 2.92 -11.40
C PRO A 406 23.25 1.69 -11.80
N VAL A 407 22.63 0.53 -11.75
CA VAL A 407 23.19 -0.70 -12.34
C VAL A 407 22.98 -0.60 -13.84
N GLU A 408 24.07 -0.60 -14.61
CA GLU A 408 24.07 -0.62 -16.09
C GLU A 408 23.53 -1.92 -16.67
#